data_2c6618b637be083624835031ca998f04
#
_entry.id   2c6618b637be083624835031ca998f04
#
_cell.length_a   1.000
_cell.length_b   1.000
_cell.length_c   1.000
_cell.angle_alpha   90.00
_cell.angle_beta   90.00
_cell.angle_gamma   90.00
#
_symmetry.space_group_name_H-M   'P 1'
#
loop_
_entity.id
_entity.type
_entity.pdbx_description
1 polymer ?
#
loop_
_entity_poly.entity_id
_entity_poly.type
_entity_poly.pdbx_seq_one_letter_code
_entity_poly.pdbx_strand_id
1 'polypeptide(L)'
;MTLKEAYSYAVTFLERNGVDESDFKALCVVCSILNIKNSEYDLHRNDFVPNKKLADMLWKLKDGQPLQYVLGKWDFCESEFYIGEGVLIPRPETEELVEKAIDYIKTLEKCTVYDLCAGSGCIGLSIAKKCKNAFVYL
;
A
#
# COMPACT_ATOMS: atom_id res chain seq x y z
N MET A 1 -1.84 -23.81 5.81
CA MET A 1 -1.92 -24.14 4.37
C MET A 1 -0.74 -23.50 3.64
N THR A 2 -0.41 -23.97 2.44
CA THR A 2 0.63 -23.33 1.60
C THR A 2 0.13 -21.99 1.05
N LEU A 3 1.06 -21.14 0.58
CA LEU A 3 0.70 -19.85 -0.03
C LEU A 3 -0.21 -20.03 -1.24
N LYS A 4 0.04 -21.05 -2.08
CA LYS A 4 -0.81 -21.39 -3.22
C LYS A 4 -2.24 -21.77 -2.79
N GLU A 5 -2.38 -22.61 -1.77
CA GLU A 5 -3.69 -23.00 -1.23
C GLU A 5 -4.41 -21.80 -0.60
N ALA A 6 -3.66 -20.97 0.13
CA ALA A 6 -4.19 -19.75 0.76
C ALA A 6 -4.72 -18.76 -0.28
N TYR A 7 -3.99 -18.56 -1.38
CA TYR A 7 -4.42 -17.72 -2.48
C TYR A 7 -5.71 -18.24 -3.12
N SER A 8 -5.75 -19.52 -3.51
CA SER A 8 -6.95 -20.11 -4.12
C SER A 8 -8.17 -20.04 -3.20
N TYR A 9 -7.96 -20.28 -1.92
CA TYR A 9 -9.01 -20.14 -0.91
C TYR A 9 -9.49 -18.68 -0.80
N ALA A 10 -8.56 -17.72 -0.75
CA ALA A 10 -8.87 -16.30 -0.63
C ALA A 10 -9.67 -15.78 -1.82
N VAL A 11 -9.25 -16.11 -3.06
CA VAL A 11 -10.00 -15.75 -4.28
C VAL A 11 -11.42 -16.27 -4.20
N THR A 12 -11.59 -17.57 -3.97
CA THR A 12 -12.92 -18.21 -3.89
C THR A 12 -13.79 -17.57 -2.80
N PHE A 13 -13.21 -17.25 -1.63
CA PHE A 13 -13.92 -16.61 -0.54
C PHE A 13 -14.41 -15.21 -0.92
N LEU A 14 -13.54 -14.38 -1.50
CA LEU A 14 -13.87 -13.00 -1.89
C LEU A 14 -14.92 -12.97 -3.00
N GLU A 15 -14.78 -13.81 -4.04
CA GLU A 15 -15.76 -13.93 -5.14
C GLU A 15 -17.15 -14.31 -4.63
N ARG A 16 -17.25 -15.35 -3.78
CA ARG A 16 -18.52 -15.80 -3.19
C ARG A 16 -19.19 -14.73 -2.33
N ASN A 17 -18.44 -13.79 -1.80
CA ASN A 17 -18.97 -12.70 -0.99
C ASN A 17 -19.11 -11.38 -1.77
N GLY A 18 -18.98 -11.40 -3.12
CA GLY A 18 -19.21 -10.25 -3.99
C GLY A 18 -18.17 -9.14 -3.84
N VAL A 19 -16.96 -9.46 -3.42
CA VAL A 19 -15.87 -8.49 -3.32
C VAL A 19 -15.20 -8.33 -4.67
N ASP A 20 -15.20 -7.11 -5.19
CA ASP A 20 -14.54 -6.81 -6.47
C ASP A 20 -13.02 -7.01 -6.41
N GLU A 21 -12.39 -7.22 -7.57
CA GLU A 21 -10.94 -7.42 -7.71
C GLU A 21 -10.39 -8.54 -6.82
N SER A 22 -11.15 -9.64 -6.71
CA SER A 22 -10.87 -10.76 -5.79
C SER A 22 -9.45 -11.33 -5.94
N ASP A 23 -8.99 -11.53 -7.19
CA ASP A 23 -7.64 -12.05 -7.49
C ASP A 23 -6.55 -11.11 -6.95
N PHE A 24 -6.65 -9.81 -7.24
CA PHE A 24 -5.67 -8.83 -6.81
C PHE A 24 -5.64 -8.69 -5.29
N LYS A 25 -6.82 -8.58 -4.66
CA LYS A 25 -6.94 -8.46 -3.20
C LYS A 25 -6.42 -9.71 -2.48
N ALA A 26 -6.76 -10.90 -3.00
CA ALA A 26 -6.25 -12.16 -2.48
C ALA A 26 -4.72 -12.23 -2.54
N LEU A 27 -4.12 -11.87 -3.68
CA LEU A 27 -2.67 -11.85 -3.85
C LEU A 27 -2.00 -10.91 -2.85
N CYS A 28 -2.50 -9.68 -2.74
CA CYS A 28 -1.97 -8.70 -1.78
C CYS A 28 -2.05 -9.20 -0.34
N VAL A 29 -3.18 -9.79 0.06
CA VAL A 29 -3.36 -10.33 1.42
C VAL A 29 -2.38 -11.46 1.72
N VAL A 30 -2.30 -12.47 0.87
CA VAL A 30 -1.44 -13.64 1.15
C VAL A 30 0.05 -13.27 1.14
N CYS A 31 0.48 -12.40 0.21
CA CYS A 31 1.85 -11.90 0.17
C CYS A 31 2.19 -11.04 1.40
N SER A 32 1.26 -10.19 1.85
CA SER A 32 1.47 -9.36 3.05
C SER A 32 1.63 -10.18 4.32
N ILE A 33 0.97 -11.33 4.43
CA ILE A 33 1.08 -12.22 5.59
C ILE A 33 2.52 -12.74 5.74
N LEU A 34 3.19 -13.04 4.62
CA LEU A 34 4.58 -13.50 4.57
C LEU A 34 5.61 -12.35 4.47
N ASN A 35 5.11 -11.10 4.38
CA ASN A 35 5.95 -9.91 4.18
C ASN A 35 6.83 -10.01 2.93
N ILE A 36 6.27 -10.50 1.83
CA ILE A 36 6.89 -10.61 0.51
C ILE A 36 6.17 -9.69 -0.50
N LYS A 37 6.85 -9.35 -1.59
CA LYS A 37 6.23 -8.62 -2.70
C LYS A 37 5.34 -9.53 -3.53
N ASN A 38 4.30 -8.98 -4.16
CA ASN A 38 3.43 -9.74 -5.07
C ASN A 38 4.21 -10.39 -6.22
N SER A 39 5.30 -9.76 -6.68
CA SER A 39 6.19 -10.30 -7.72
C SER A 39 6.98 -11.54 -7.28
N GLU A 40 7.08 -11.78 -5.98
CA GLU A 40 7.82 -12.91 -5.40
C GLU A 40 6.90 -14.11 -5.10
N TYR A 41 5.59 -13.98 -5.35
CA TYR A 41 4.60 -15.03 -5.05
C TYR A 41 5.01 -16.42 -5.56
N ASP A 42 5.51 -16.51 -6.79
CA ASP A 42 5.87 -17.79 -7.41
C ASP A 42 7.04 -18.49 -6.71
N LEU A 43 7.94 -17.73 -6.12
CA LEU A 43 9.09 -18.27 -5.38
C LEU A 43 8.67 -18.86 -4.02
N HIS A 44 7.57 -18.37 -3.46
CA HIS A 44 7.09 -18.68 -2.10
C HIS A 44 5.84 -19.58 -2.07
N ARG A 45 5.44 -20.17 -3.21
CA ARG A 45 4.19 -20.95 -3.35
C ARG A 45 3.97 -22.03 -2.29
N ASN A 46 5.04 -22.61 -1.77
CA ASN A 46 5.00 -23.71 -0.80
C ASN A 46 5.17 -23.23 0.65
N ASP A 47 5.40 -21.93 0.89
CA ASP A 47 5.58 -21.39 2.22
C ASP A 47 4.28 -21.44 3.02
N PHE A 48 4.40 -21.59 4.32
CA PHE A 48 3.26 -21.76 5.20
C PHE A 48 2.59 -20.42 5.54
N VAL A 49 1.27 -20.34 5.32
CA VAL A 49 0.43 -19.19 5.67
C VAL A 49 -0.44 -19.52 6.89
N PRO A 50 -0.37 -18.72 7.97
CA PRO A 50 -1.22 -18.90 9.15
C PRO A 50 -2.70 -18.66 8.84
N ASN A 51 -3.55 -19.68 9.04
CA ASN A 51 -4.98 -19.62 8.71
C ASN A 51 -5.73 -18.51 9.43
N LYS A 52 -5.41 -18.28 10.71
CA LYS A 52 -6.11 -17.26 11.53
C LYS A 52 -5.92 -15.86 10.94
N LYS A 53 -4.66 -15.49 10.65
CA LYS A 53 -4.36 -14.17 10.08
C LYS A 53 -5.02 -13.97 8.73
N LEU A 54 -5.02 -15.01 7.89
CA LEU A 54 -5.71 -14.99 6.60
C LEU A 54 -7.21 -14.75 6.77
N ALA A 55 -7.86 -15.54 7.64
CA ALA A 55 -9.29 -15.40 7.88
C ALA A 55 -9.67 -14.00 8.38
N ASP A 56 -8.93 -13.46 9.36
CA ASP A 56 -9.20 -12.13 9.91
C ASP A 56 -9.12 -11.03 8.82
N MET A 57 -8.15 -11.11 7.90
CA MET A 57 -8.01 -10.15 6.82
C MET A 57 -9.11 -10.28 5.75
N LEU A 58 -9.49 -11.51 5.40
CA LEU A 58 -10.57 -11.77 4.43
C LEU A 58 -11.93 -11.31 4.94
N TRP A 59 -12.21 -11.49 6.24
CA TRP A 59 -13.45 -10.98 6.84
C TRP A 59 -13.53 -9.46 6.80
N LYS A 60 -12.44 -8.75 7.07
CA LYS A 60 -12.38 -7.28 6.95
C LYS A 60 -12.69 -6.81 5.53
N LEU A 61 -12.13 -7.47 4.50
CA LEU A 61 -12.43 -7.15 3.11
C LEU A 61 -13.89 -7.43 2.77
N LYS A 62 -14.44 -8.54 3.22
CA LYS A 62 -15.87 -8.85 3.06
C LYS A 62 -16.77 -7.79 3.71
N ASP A 63 -16.38 -7.27 4.88
CA ASP A 63 -17.11 -6.23 5.59
C ASP A 63 -16.92 -4.83 4.95
N GLY A 64 -16.28 -4.75 3.79
CA GLY A 64 -16.12 -3.53 3.00
C GLY A 64 -14.95 -2.64 3.41
N GLN A 65 -14.03 -3.10 4.27
CA GLN A 65 -12.84 -2.32 4.59
C GLN A 65 -11.93 -2.21 3.34
N PRO A 66 -11.39 -1.02 3.04
CA PRO A 66 -10.41 -0.84 1.98
C PRO A 66 -9.20 -1.76 2.16
N LEU A 67 -8.70 -2.31 1.06
CA LEU A 67 -7.53 -3.20 1.07
C LEU A 67 -6.34 -2.58 1.81
N GLN A 68 -6.07 -1.30 1.60
CA GLN A 68 -4.97 -0.57 2.21
C GLN A 68 -5.05 -0.55 3.75
N TYR A 69 -6.26 -0.40 4.30
CA TYR A 69 -6.47 -0.45 5.75
C TYR A 69 -6.30 -1.87 6.29
N VAL A 70 -6.74 -2.89 5.52
CA VAL A 70 -6.56 -4.30 5.91
C VAL A 70 -5.08 -4.67 5.92
N LEU A 71 -4.30 -4.18 4.95
CA LEU A 71 -2.85 -4.39 4.88
C LEU A 71 -2.08 -3.56 5.92
N GLY A 72 -2.63 -2.40 6.33
CA GLY A 72 -2.00 -1.46 7.26
C GLY A 72 -0.85 -0.66 6.67
N LYS A 73 -0.55 -0.83 5.40
CA LYS A 73 0.54 -0.17 4.66
C LYS A 73 0.22 -0.10 3.17
N TRP A 74 0.77 0.90 2.49
CA TRP A 74 0.60 1.10 1.07
C TRP A 74 1.79 1.80 0.44
N ASP A 75 2.12 1.42 -0.79
CA ASP A 75 3.20 2.04 -1.54
C ASP A 75 2.76 3.36 -2.17
N PHE A 76 3.65 4.35 -2.14
CA PHE A 76 3.49 5.64 -2.79
C PHE A 76 4.87 6.23 -3.10
N CYS A 77 5.11 6.68 -4.33
CA CYS A 77 6.40 7.25 -4.78
C CYS A 77 7.62 6.41 -4.35
N GLU A 78 7.58 5.09 -4.59
CA GLU A 78 8.67 4.14 -4.27
C GLU A 78 8.97 4.05 -2.75
N SER A 79 8.03 4.39 -1.91
CA SER A 79 8.13 4.27 -0.45
C SER A 79 6.88 3.64 0.12
N GLU A 80 7.05 2.84 1.17
CA GLU A 80 5.94 2.24 1.91
C GLU A 80 5.52 3.17 3.04
N PHE A 81 4.21 3.46 3.14
CA PHE A 81 3.61 4.28 4.19
C PHE A 81 2.64 3.46 5.02
N TYR A 82 2.65 3.68 6.33
CA TYR A 82 1.63 3.12 7.22
C TYR A 82 0.29 3.83 7.01
N ILE A 83 -0.75 3.03 6.76
CA ILE A 83 -2.10 3.51 6.47
C ILE A 83 -3.09 2.84 7.44
N GLY A 84 -3.98 3.62 8.03
CA GLY A 84 -5.00 3.13 8.96
C GLY A 84 -6.25 3.98 8.92
N GLU A 85 -7.26 3.60 9.68
CA GLU A 85 -8.50 4.36 9.77
C GLU A 85 -8.24 5.82 10.13
N GLY A 86 -8.96 6.72 9.46
CA GLY A 86 -8.81 8.17 9.64
C GLY A 86 -7.71 8.81 8.81
N VAL A 87 -6.86 8.03 8.15
CA VAL A 87 -5.83 8.54 7.24
C VAL A 87 -6.28 8.34 5.79
N LEU A 88 -6.26 9.42 4.99
CA LEU A 88 -6.58 9.33 3.58
C LEU A 88 -5.60 8.39 2.87
N ILE A 89 -6.14 7.40 2.16
CA ILE A 89 -5.34 6.48 1.34
C ILE A 89 -4.72 7.27 0.18
N PRO A 90 -3.38 7.27 0.03
CA PRO A 90 -2.73 7.94 -1.09
C PRO A 90 -3.26 7.46 -2.44
N ARG A 91 -3.54 8.40 -3.33
CA ARG A 91 -4.06 8.11 -4.67
C ARG A 91 -2.92 8.08 -5.69
N PRO A 92 -2.93 7.16 -6.67
CA PRO A 92 -1.90 7.10 -7.71
C PRO A 92 -1.73 8.41 -8.47
N GLU A 93 -2.82 9.12 -8.74
CA GLU A 93 -2.82 10.41 -9.46
C GLU A 93 -2.03 11.50 -8.70
N THR A 94 -1.93 11.36 -7.38
CA THR A 94 -1.15 12.28 -6.53
C THR A 94 0.36 12.11 -6.73
N GLU A 95 0.82 10.97 -7.23
CA GLU A 95 2.24 10.76 -7.57
C GLU A 95 2.70 11.72 -8.68
N GLU A 96 1.84 12.01 -9.66
CA GLU A 96 2.16 13.00 -10.71
C GLU A 96 2.38 14.40 -10.14
N LEU A 97 1.59 14.78 -9.12
CA LEU A 97 1.79 16.06 -8.42
C LEU A 97 3.17 16.10 -7.76
N VAL A 98 3.54 15.02 -7.08
CA VAL A 98 4.84 14.91 -6.40
C VAL A 98 5.98 14.99 -7.42
N GLU A 99 5.88 14.30 -8.55
CA GLU A 99 6.89 14.35 -9.62
C GLU A 99 7.08 15.77 -10.18
N LYS A 100 5.99 16.46 -10.50
CA LYS A 100 6.03 17.86 -10.96
C LYS A 100 6.62 18.80 -9.92
N ALA A 101 6.27 18.61 -8.64
CA ALA A 101 6.85 19.39 -7.55
C ALA A 101 8.36 19.14 -7.42
N ILE A 102 8.81 17.89 -7.51
CA ILE A 102 10.23 17.52 -7.47
C ILE A 102 10.99 18.14 -8.63
N ASP A 103 10.43 18.08 -9.85
CA ASP A 103 11.07 18.67 -11.04
C ASP A 103 11.23 20.18 -10.89
N TYR A 104 10.23 20.88 -10.38
CA TYR A 104 10.33 22.30 -10.09
C TYR A 104 11.36 22.61 -9.00
N ILE A 105 11.35 21.87 -7.88
CA ILE A 105 12.26 22.07 -6.75
C ILE A 105 13.72 21.89 -7.18
N LYS A 106 14.00 20.94 -8.08
CA LYS A 106 15.35 20.72 -8.62
C LYS A 106 15.91 21.91 -9.39
N THR A 107 15.06 22.82 -9.87
CA THR A 107 15.51 24.07 -10.53
C THR A 107 15.93 25.17 -9.56
N LEU A 108 15.66 24.98 -8.26
CA LEU A 108 15.93 25.94 -7.20
C LEU A 108 17.24 25.59 -6.46
N GLU A 109 17.97 26.59 -5.97
CA GLU A 109 19.15 26.34 -5.14
C GLU A 109 18.75 25.80 -3.76
N LYS A 110 17.77 26.45 -3.10
CA LYS A 110 17.15 26.05 -1.83
C LYS A 110 15.70 26.49 -1.81
N CYS A 111 14.85 25.70 -1.16
CA CYS A 111 13.47 26.09 -0.94
C CYS A 111 12.91 25.51 0.36
N THR A 112 11.78 26.07 0.79
CA THR A 112 10.95 25.52 1.87
C THR A 112 9.63 25.07 1.27
N VAL A 113 9.22 23.86 1.63
CA VAL A 113 7.96 23.24 1.20
C VAL A 113 7.07 23.05 2.43
N TYR A 114 5.82 23.46 2.33
CA TYR A 114 4.80 23.21 3.33
C TYR A 114 3.75 22.25 2.76
N ASP A 115 3.63 21.07 3.35
CA ASP A 115 2.61 20.08 3.03
C ASP A 115 1.42 20.29 3.97
N LEU A 116 0.48 21.14 3.55
CA LEU A 116 -0.68 21.50 4.36
C LEU A 116 -1.72 20.38 4.31
N CYS A 117 -2.22 19.98 5.48
CA CYS A 117 -3.12 18.83 5.63
C CYS A 117 -2.46 17.52 5.19
N ALA A 118 -1.22 17.30 5.59
CA ALA A 118 -0.32 16.25 5.12
C ALA A 118 -0.89 14.81 5.18
N GLY A 119 -1.87 14.53 6.03
CA GLY A 119 -2.47 13.20 6.18
C GLY A 119 -1.42 12.15 6.59
N SER A 120 -1.12 11.20 5.70
CA SER A 120 -0.03 10.23 5.93
C SER A 120 1.37 10.83 5.80
N GLY A 121 1.47 12.08 5.35
CA GLY A 121 2.75 12.72 5.01
C GLY A 121 3.37 12.25 3.71
N CYS A 122 2.65 11.45 2.90
CA CYS A 122 3.21 10.79 1.73
C CYS A 122 3.76 11.78 0.68
N ILE A 123 3.14 12.96 0.51
CA ILE A 123 3.60 13.99 -0.43
C ILE A 123 4.92 14.60 0.08
N GLY A 124 4.87 15.22 1.26
CA GLY A 124 6.03 15.93 1.82
C GLY A 124 7.22 15.03 2.07
N LEU A 125 7.01 13.82 2.60
CA LEU A 125 8.09 12.85 2.83
C LEU A 125 8.72 12.34 1.53
N SER A 126 7.92 12.14 0.47
CA SER A 126 8.45 11.77 -0.84
C SER A 126 9.31 12.87 -1.45
N ILE A 127 8.89 14.14 -1.32
CA ILE A 127 9.68 15.30 -1.73
C ILE A 127 10.98 15.38 -0.92
N ALA A 128 10.91 15.29 0.41
CA ALA A 128 12.07 15.36 1.29
C ALA A 128 13.10 14.25 0.99
N LYS A 129 12.66 13.06 0.62
CA LYS A 129 13.51 11.94 0.23
C LYS A 129 14.27 12.22 -1.06
N LYS A 130 13.62 12.84 -2.05
CA LYS A 130 14.18 13.05 -3.40
C LYS A 130 14.86 14.41 -3.58
N CYS A 131 14.56 15.42 -2.75
CA CYS A 131 15.07 16.79 -2.88
C CYS A 131 15.90 17.22 -1.67
N LYS A 132 17.22 17.11 -1.76
CA LYS A 132 18.14 17.47 -0.66
C LYS A 132 18.27 18.98 -0.43
N ASN A 133 17.86 19.78 -1.40
CA ASN A 133 17.82 21.25 -1.37
C ASN A 133 16.49 21.81 -0.81
N ALA A 134 15.56 20.95 -0.40
CA ALA A 134 14.28 21.34 0.18
C ALA A 134 14.22 21.08 1.69
N PHE A 135 13.72 22.06 2.45
CA PHE A 135 13.23 21.86 3.81
C PHE A 135 11.72 21.65 3.77
N VAL A 136 11.25 20.51 4.25
CA VAL A 136 9.84 20.13 4.18
C VAL A 136 9.22 20.15 5.57
N TYR A 137 8.09 20.83 5.72
CA TYR A 137 7.23 20.84 6.90
C TYR A 137 5.91 20.16 6.58
N LEU A 138 5.43 19.29 7.52
CA LEU A 138 4.18 18.53 7.43
C LEU A 138 3.14 19.11 8.39
#